data_dce716fd507c572a24c9c0b371b41aeb
#
_entry.id   dce716fd507c572a24c9c0b371b41aeb
#
_cell.length_a   1.000
_cell.length_b   1.000
_cell.length_c   1.000
_cell.angle_alpha   90.00
_cell.angle_beta   90.00
_cell.angle_gamma   90.00
#
_symmetry.space_group_name_H-M   'P 1'
#
loop_
_entity.id
_entity.type
_entity.pdbx_description
1 polymer ?
#
loop_
_entity_poly.entity_id
_entity_poly.type
_entity_poly.pdbx_seq_one_letter_code
_entity_poly.pdbx_strand_id
1 'polypeptide(L)'
;FINRYTIPDSYNAKSLIAVDLSNNNDFVSKRANEQQTPASLAKLFVIDYATTLVDLDDVVLAKNEAISLTKQGSSVANIKEKKYYVKNLFAAMLVPSGNDAAYVLADYCGGIISPKATTSKERIEVFMKNLNEYLKQNDYKDTILYDPSGFDTEAHTTVLDLKEVVMDLLKNE
;
A
#
# COMPACT_ATOMS: atom_id res chain seq x y z
N PHE A 1 21.70 -25.13 -9.86
CA PHE A 1 22.68 -24.54 -8.92
C PHE A 1 22.05 -23.31 -8.30
N ILE A 2 21.55 -23.43 -7.05
CA ILE A 2 21.08 -22.26 -6.28
C ILE A 2 22.34 -21.65 -5.67
N ASN A 3 22.92 -20.65 -6.32
CA ASN A 3 23.93 -19.81 -5.70
C ASN A 3 23.20 -18.93 -4.66
N ARG A 4 23.18 -19.37 -3.41
CA ARG A 4 22.79 -18.52 -2.29
C ARG A 4 23.90 -17.49 -2.10
N TYR A 5 23.69 -16.29 -2.56
CA TYR A 5 24.60 -15.18 -2.30
C TYR A 5 24.55 -14.86 -0.79
N THR A 6 25.70 -14.85 -0.15
CA THR A 6 25.82 -14.37 1.22
C THR A 6 25.76 -12.85 1.20
N ILE A 7 24.78 -12.25 1.90
CA ILE A 7 24.72 -10.80 2.06
C ILE A 7 25.83 -10.38 3.02
N PRO A 8 26.74 -9.46 2.63
CA PRO A 8 27.70 -8.91 3.55
C PRO A 8 27.00 -8.23 4.74
N ASP A 9 27.54 -8.36 5.95
CA ASP A 9 27.04 -7.70 7.16
C ASP A 9 27.02 -6.16 7.06
N SER A 10 27.77 -5.61 6.10
CA SER A 10 27.80 -4.19 5.79
C SER A 10 26.51 -3.62 5.17
N TYR A 11 25.56 -4.48 4.73
CA TYR A 11 24.26 -4.01 4.28
C TYR A 11 23.39 -3.56 5.45
N ASN A 12 23.04 -2.27 5.48
CA ASN A 12 22.27 -1.64 6.57
C ASN A 12 20.77 -2.01 6.57
N ALA A 13 20.24 -2.73 5.55
CA ALA A 13 18.87 -3.18 5.53
C ALA A 13 18.61 -4.16 6.69
N LYS A 14 17.59 -3.87 7.51
CA LYS A 14 17.17 -4.76 8.61
C LYS A 14 16.67 -6.10 8.07
N SER A 15 15.80 -6.05 7.07
CA SER A 15 15.26 -7.21 6.36
C SER A 15 15.42 -7.01 4.86
N LEU A 16 15.65 -8.09 4.13
CA LEU A 16 15.86 -8.04 2.69
C LEU A 16 15.44 -9.37 2.04
N ILE A 17 14.85 -9.27 0.85
CA ILE A 17 14.61 -10.39 -0.03
C ILE A 17 14.94 -9.98 -1.47
N ALA A 18 15.56 -10.88 -2.23
CA ALA A 18 15.78 -10.72 -3.66
C ALA A 18 15.28 -11.96 -4.39
N VAL A 19 14.46 -11.75 -5.40
CA VAL A 19 13.70 -12.78 -6.08
C VAL A 19 14.00 -12.75 -7.57
N ASP A 20 14.20 -13.91 -8.17
CA ASP A 20 14.22 -14.08 -9.61
C ASP A 20 12.76 -14.20 -10.10
N LEU A 21 12.27 -13.19 -10.80
CA LEU A 21 10.90 -13.14 -11.32
C LEU A 21 10.60 -14.22 -12.36
N SER A 22 11.64 -14.77 -13.03
CA SER A 22 11.44 -15.80 -14.07
C SER A 22 10.99 -17.15 -13.49
N ASN A 23 11.33 -17.43 -12.25
CA ASN A 23 11.08 -18.72 -11.61
C ASN A 23 10.59 -18.62 -10.17
N ASN A 24 10.36 -17.40 -9.68
CA ASN A 24 9.92 -17.08 -8.31
C ASN A 24 10.86 -17.63 -7.20
N ASN A 25 12.16 -17.80 -7.51
CA ASN A 25 13.13 -18.30 -6.53
C ASN A 25 13.78 -17.16 -5.75
N ASP A 26 13.79 -17.30 -4.44
CA ASP A 26 14.51 -16.41 -3.54
C ASP A 26 16.00 -16.75 -3.57
N PHE A 27 16.83 -15.90 -4.15
CA PHE A 27 18.28 -16.11 -4.17
C PHE A 27 19.02 -15.37 -3.06
N VAL A 28 18.37 -14.40 -2.43
CA VAL A 28 18.87 -13.69 -1.23
C VAL A 28 17.73 -13.50 -0.25
N SER A 29 17.97 -13.84 1.02
CA SER A 29 17.00 -13.66 2.09
C SER A 29 17.71 -13.31 3.40
N LYS A 30 17.32 -12.20 4.04
CA LYS A 30 17.80 -11.75 5.36
C LYS A 30 16.60 -11.37 6.21
N ARG A 31 16.39 -12.06 7.33
CA ARG A 31 15.32 -11.77 8.31
C ARG A 31 13.96 -11.59 7.65
N ALA A 32 13.63 -12.46 6.69
CA ALA A 32 12.47 -12.26 5.82
C ALA A 32 11.14 -12.36 6.56
N ASN A 33 11.10 -13.09 7.70
CA ASN A 33 9.93 -13.25 8.55
C ASN A 33 9.85 -12.24 9.71
N GLU A 34 10.84 -11.35 9.86
CA GLU A 34 10.80 -10.36 10.93
C GLU A 34 9.86 -9.22 10.56
N GLN A 35 8.97 -8.87 11.50
CA GLN A 35 8.09 -7.72 11.35
C GLN A 35 8.90 -6.42 11.37
N GLN A 36 8.61 -5.57 10.40
CA GLN A 36 9.19 -4.24 10.23
C GLN A 36 8.09 -3.24 9.98
N THR A 37 8.28 -1.98 10.37
CA THR A 37 7.38 -0.89 10.00
C THR A 37 7.47 -0.64 8.49
N PRO A 38 6.36 -0.75 7.74
CA PRO A 38 6.39 -0.65 6.28
C PRO A 38 6.65 0.77 5.78
N ALA A 39 6.30 1.80 6.56
CA ALA A 39 6.25 3.18 6.09
C ALA A 39 5.49 3.25 4.75
N SER A 40 5.97 4.00 3.77
CA SER A 40 5.30 4.16 2.47
C SER A 40 5.16 2.87 1.64
N LEU A 41 5.84 1.78 1.99
CA LEU A 41 5.60 0.48 1.35
C LEU A 41 4.19 -0.06 1.64
N ALA A 42 3.53 0.43 2.69
CA ALA A 42 2.10 0.16 2.96
C ALA A 42 1.21 0.47 1.75
N LYS A 43 1.56 1.46 0.92
CA LYS A 43 0.79 1.86 -0.26
C LYS A 43 0.68 0.76 -1.31
N LEU A 44 1.61 -0.21 -1.34
CA LEU A 44 1.51 -1.37 -2.23
C LEU A 44 0.29 -2.22 -1.89
N PHE A 45 0.07 -2.51 -0.60
CA PHE A 45 -1.12 -3.25 -0.14
C PHE A 45 -2.41 -2.45 -0.34
N VAL A 46 -2.36 -1.13 -0.15
CA VAL A 46 -3.50 -0.23 -0.39
C VAL A 46 -3.92 -0.26 -1.86
N ILE A 47 -2.96 -0.20 -2.79
CA ILE A 47 -3.21 -0.27 -4.23
C ILE A 47 -3.73 -1.66 -4.61
N ASP A 48 -3.10 -2.72 -4.13
CA ASP A 48 -3.49 -4.10 -4.40
C ASP A 48 -4.97 -4.34 -4.01
N TYR A 49 -5.36 -3.97 -2.79
CA TYR A 49 -6.75 -4.05 -2.39
C TYR A 49 -7.67 -3.15 -3.22
N ALA A 50 -7.25 -1.91 -3.53
CA ALA A 50 -8.05 -0.99 -4.32
C ALA A 50 -8.35 -1.53 -5.72
N THR A 51 -7.44 -2.29 -6.35
CA THR A 51 -7.67 -2.91 -7.67
C THR A 51 -8.82 -3.92 -7.67
N THR A 52 -9.22 -4.42 -6.52
CA THR A 52 -10.41 -5.28 -6.38
C THR A 52 -11.74 -4.51 -6.36
N LEU A 53 -11.69 -3.18 -6.20
CA LEU A 53 -12.85 -2.31 -6.00
C LEU A 53 -13.07 -1.32 -7.14
N VAL A 54 -12.02 -0.96 -7.88
CA VAL A 54 -12.03 0.12 -8.87
C VAL A 54 -11.21 -0.22 -10.10
N ASP A 55 -11.60 0.36 -11.24
CA ASP A 55 -10.85 0.28 -12.49
C ASP A 55 -9.88 1.47 -12.63
N LEU A 56 -8.79 1.28 -13.39
CA LEU A 56 -7.76 2.32 -13.60
C LEU A 56 -8.30 3.59 -14.25
N ASP A 57 -9.36 3.48 -15.05
CA ASP A 57 -10.01 4.60 -15.75
C ASP A 57 -11.20 5.19 -14.98
N ASP A 58 -11.50 4.69 -13.78
CA ASP A 58 -12.49 5.31 -12.91
C ASP A 58 -12.09 6.74 -12.54
N VAL A 59 -13.10 7.60 -12.42
CA VAL A 59 -12.90 9.03 -12.12
C VAL A 59 -13.25 9.31 -10.66
N VAL A 60 -12.26 9.70 -9.90
CA VAL A 60 -12.34 10.04 -8.47
C VAL A 60 -12.39 11.55 -8.29
N LEU A 61 -13.39 12.07 -7.59
CA LEU A 61 -13.37 13.43 -7.08
C LEU A 61 -12.56 13.48 -5.78
N ALA A 62 -11.37 14.07 -5.86
CA ALA A 62 -10.57 14.34 -4.65
C ALA A 62 -11.27 15.45 -3.83
N LYS A 63 -11.66 15.11 -2.60
CA LYS A 63 -12.33 16.05 -1.68
C LYS A 63 -11.31 16.67 -0.73
N ASN A 64 -11.43 17.97 -0.48
CA ASN A 64 -10.59 18.64 0.52
C ASN A 64 -10.69 17.98 1.90
N GLU A 65 -11.84 17.42 2.25
CA GLU A 65 -12.04 16.68 3.50
C GLU A 65 -11.08 15.50 3.62
N ALA A 66 -10.93 14.66 2.57
CA ALA A 66 -9.99 13.55 2.54
C ALA A 66 -8.53 14.05 2.54
N ILE A 67 -8.22 15.06 1.72
CA ILE A 67 -6.87 15.64 1.62
C ILE A 67 -6.42 16.17 2.99
N SER A 68 -7.31 16.82 3.75
CA SER A 68 -7.01 17.41 5.07
C SER A 68 -6.67 16.40 6.16
N LEU A 69 -7.00 15.11 5.97
CA LEU A 69 -6.64 14.04 6.89
C LEU A 69 -5.17 13.60 6.75
N THR A 70 -4.49 14.04 5.69
CA THR A 70 -3.06 13.79 5.49
C THR A 70 -2.23 14.40 6.62
N LYS A 71 -1.34 13.62 7.20
CA LYS A 71 -0.51 14.07 8.31
C LYS A 71 0.47 15.16 7.87
N GLN A 72 0.54 16.23 8.63
CA GLN A 72 1.45 17.33 8.38
C GLN A 72 2.93 16.86 8.41
N GLY A 73 3.75 17.37 7.49
CA GLY A 73 5.16 17.01 7.38
C GLY A 73 5.44 15.69 6.65
N SER A 74 4.39 15.00 6.17
CA SER A 74 4.52 13.80 5.35
C SER A 74 4.70 14.13 3.85
N SER A 75 5.16 13.15 3.05
CA SER A 75 5.28 13.29 1.60
C SER A 75 3.91 13.49 0.96
N VAL A 76 3.78 14.45 0.05
CA VAL A 76 2.54 14.75 -0.67
C VAL A 76 2.77 14.88 -2.17
N ALA A 77 1.77 14.49 -2.95
CA ALA A 77 1.72 14.71 -4.39
C ALA A 77 1.07 16.05 -4.77
N ASN A 78 0.71 16.86 -3.77
CA ASN A 78 -0.02 18.13 -3.92
C ASN A 78 -1.37 17.98 -4.64
N ILE A 79 -2.11 16.94 -4.28
CA ILE A 79 -3.47 16.72 -4.77
C ILE A 79 -4.35 17.92 -4.44
N LYS A 80 -5.17 18.35 -5.40
CA LYS A 80 -6.14 19.44 -5.27
C LYS A 80 -7.56 18.89 -5.39
N GLU A 81 -8.55 19.67 -4.93
CA GLU A 81 -9.96 19.34 -5.09
C GLU A 81 -10.38 19.41 -6.56
N LYS A 82 -10.21 18.31 -7.27
CA LYS A 82 -10.62 18.10 -8.66
C LYS A 82 -10.74 16.61 -8.97
N LYS A 83 -11.16 16.29 -10.20
CA LYS A 83 -11.27 14.91 -10.67
C LYS A 83 -9.91 14.38 -11.11
N TYR A 84 -9.62 13.12 -10.75
CA TYR A 84 -8.45 12.34 -11.17
C TYR A 84 -8.89 10.97 -11.64
N TYR A 85 -8.17 10.38 -12.60
CA TYR A 85 -8.28 8.96 -12.85
C TYR A 85 -7.59 8.16 -11.75
N VAL A 86 -8.10 6.95 -11.43
CA VAL A 86 -7.49 6.04 -10.44
C VAL A 86 -6.02 5.79 -10.76
N LYS A 87 -5.66 5.51 -12.02
CA LYS A 87 -4.26 5.35 -12.47
C LYS A 87 -3.36 6.53 -12.11
N ASN A 88 -3.89 7.75 -12.15
CA ASN A 88 -3.13 8.96 -11.78
C ASN A 88 -2.94 9.05 -10.27
N LEU A 89 -3.91 8.61 -9.47
CA LEU A 89 -3.77 8.52 -8.02
C LEU A 89 -2.74 7.45 -7.64
N PHE A 90 -2.74 6.28 -8.29
CA PHE A 90 -1.73 5.24 -8.09
C PHE A 90 -0.32 5.79 -8.41
N ALA A 91 -0.15 6.46 -9.55
CA ALA A 91 1.13 7.11 -9.88
C ALA A 91 1.53 8.16 -8.84
N ALA A 92 0.57 8.97 -8.36
CA ALA A 92 0.81 9.96 -7.30
C ALA A 92 1.17 9.32 -5.94
N MET A 93 0.68 8.13 -5.65
CA MET A 93 1.05 7.36 -4.45
C MET A 93 2.44 6.76 -4.57
N LEU A 94 2.83 6.26 -5.74
CA LEU A 94 4.06 5.49 -5.93
C LEU A 94 5.27 6.37 -6.26
N VAL A 95 5.14 7.35 -7.15
CA VAL A 95 6.29 8.13 -7.66
C VAL A 95 6.76 9.16 -6.63
N PRO A 96 5.95 10.17 -6.21
CA PRO A 96 6.34 11.10 -5.15
C PRO A 96 6.02 10.58 -3.75
N SER A 97 5.51 9.35 -3.62
CA SER A 97 5.04 8.80 -2.35
C SER A 97 3.93 9.63 -1.68
N GLY A 98 2.99 10.17 -2.48
CA GLY A 98 1.93 11.08 -2.02
C GLY A 98 0.97 10.44 -1.02
N ASN A 99 1.02 10.90 0.23
CA ASN A 99 0.10 10.46 1.27
C ASN A 99 -1.31 11.02 1.04
N ASP A 100 -1.40 12.25 0.53
CA ASP A 100 -2.67 12.88 0.13
C ASP A 100 -3.43 12.07 -0.93
N ALA A 101 -2.72 11.52 -1.92
CA ALA A 101 -3.31 10.64 -2.92
C ALA A 101 -3.85 9.34 -2.30
N ALA A 102 -3.14 8.77 -1.32
CA ALA A 102 -3.58 7.56 -0.62
C ALA A 102 -4.87 7.80 0.19
N TYR A 103 -4.98 8.92 0.89
CA TYR A 103 -6.20 9.30 1.61
C TYR A 103 -7.38 9.53 0.66
N VAL A 104 -7.16 10.17 -0.48
CA VAL A 104 -8.21 10.38 -1.51
C VAL A 104 -8.68 9.06 -2.10
N LEU A 105 -7.77 8.12 -2.40
CA LEU A 105 -8.13 6.80 -2.89
C LEU A 105 -8.93 6.02 -1.85
N ALA A 106 -8.49 6.01 -0.60
CA ALA A 106 -9.16 5.33 0.50
C ALA A 106 -10.56 5.90 0.79
N ASP A 107 -10.75 7.24 0.69
CA ASP A 107 -12.06 7.89 0.78
C ASP A 107 -13.00 7.40 -0.34
N TYR A 108 -12.53 7.35 -1.56
CA TYR A 108 -13.32 6.91 -2.71
C TYR A 108 -13.73 5.45 -2.56
N CYS A 109 -12.77 4.55 -2.33
CA CYS A 109 -13.02 3.12 -2.14
C CYS A 109 -13.93 2.85 -0.93
N GLY A 110 -13.73 3.56 0.17
CA GLY A 110 -14.58 3.46 1.35
C GLY A 110 -16.03 3.87 1.09
N GLY A 111 -16.24 4.85 0.21
CA GLY A 111 -17.58 5.25 -0.26
C GLY A 111 -18.26 4.17 -1.12
N ILE A 112 -17.49 3.39 -1.90
CA ILE A 112 -18.00 2.22 -2.64
C ILE A 112 -18.42 1.12 -1.67
N ILE A 113 -17.56 0.80 -0.68
CA ILE A 113 -17.84 -0.24 0.32
C ILE A 113 -19.05 0.13 1.20
N SER A 114 -19.14 1.39 1.62
CA SER A 114 -20.21 1.89 2.48
C SER A 114 -20.81 3.19 1.94
N PRO A 115 -21.82 3.10 1.04
CA PRO A 115 -22.50 4.28 0.51
C PRO A 115 -23.21 5.14 1.57
N LYS A 116 -23.41 4.59 2.78
CA LYS A 116 -24.03 5.29 3.90
C LYS A 116 -23.05 6.16 4.71
N ALA A 117 -21.75 5.95 4.55
CA ALA A 117 -20.73 6.75 5.22
C ALA A 117 -20.76 8.18 4.69
N THR A 118 -20.91 9.16 5.58
CA THR A 118 -21.16 10.56 5.21
C THR A 118 -19.91 11.41 5.18
N THR A 119 -18.89 11.05 5.96
CA THR A 119 -17.62 11.77 6.06
C THR A 119 -16.46 11.00 5.44
N SER A 120 -15.42 11.71 5.01
CA SER A 120 -14.18 11.08 4.52
C SER A 120 -13.52 10.22 5.60
N LYS A 121 -13.59 10.65 6.86
CA LYS A 121 -13.06 9.87 7.98
C LYS A 121 -13.75 8.52 8.09
N GLU A 122 -15.08 8.49 8.13
CA GLU A 122 -15.85 7.23 8.19
C GLU A 122 -15.54 6.31 7.00
N ARG A 123 -15.46 6.85 5.78
CA ARG A 123 -15.13 6.07 4.58
C ARG A 123 -13.74 5.47 4.66
N ILE A 124 -12.74 6.23 5.10
CA ILE A 124 -11.37 5.75 5.25
C ILE A 124 -11.29 4.68 6.35
N GLU A 125 -11.99 4.83 7.47
CA GLU A 125 -12.06 3.81 8.51
C GLU A 125 -12.67 2.49 7.99
N VAL A 126 -13.75 2.58 7.20
CA VAL A 126 -14.35 1.42 6.54
C VAL A 126 -13.37 0.78 5.56
N PHE A 127 -12.68 1.57 4.73
CA PHE A 127 -11.67 1.07 3.81
C PHE A 127 -10.56 0.33 4.56
N MET A 128 -9.97 0.93 5.58
CA MET A 128 -8.87 0.31 6.35
C MET A 128 -9.28 -0.97 7.06
N LYS A 129 -10.50 -1.03 7.59
CA LYS A 129 -11.02 -2.27 8.18
C LYS A 129 -11.09 -3.38 7.13
N ASN A 130 -11.69 -3.11 5.98
CA ASN A 130 -11.84 -4.09 4.90
C ASN A 130 -10.49 -4.47 4.27
N LEU A 131 -9.55 -3.51 4.16
CA LEU A 131 -8.18 -3.79 3.74
C LEU A 131 -7.51 -4.83 4.66
N ASN A 132 -7.56 -4.64 5.98
CA ASN A 132 -6.96 -5.61 6.91
C ASN A 132 -7.65 -6.98 6.87
N GLU A 133 -8.97 -7.03 6.63
CA GLU A 133 -9.69 -8.28 6.39
C GLU A 133 -9.22 -8.95 5.09
N TYR A 134 -9.05 -8.18 4.01
CA TYR A 134 -8.50 -8.64 2.73
C TYR A 134 -7.09 -9.19 2.88
N LEU A 135 -6.20 -8.48 3.59
CA LEU A 135 -4.83 -8.92 3.85
C LEU A 135 -4.81 -10.29 4.54
N LYS A 136 -5.63 -10.46 5.57
CA LYS A 136 -5.76 -11.72 6.30
C LYS A 136 -6.29 -12.86 5.43
N GLN A 137 -7.25 -12.59 4.54
CA GLN A 137 -7.86 -13.58 3.65
C GLN A 137 -6.92 -14.01 2.51
N ASN A 138 -5.99 -13.15 2.12
CA ASN A 138 -5.01 -13.39 1.05
C ASN A 138 -3.62 -13.78 1.58
N ASP A 139 -3.57 -14.32 2.79
CA ASP A 139 -2.37 -14.87 3.43
C ASP A 139 -1.24 -13.86 3.74
N TYR A 140 -1.52 -12.55 3.71
CA TYR A 140 -0.61 -11.51 4.24
C TYR A 140 -0.70 -11.47 5.77
N LYS A 141 -0.26 -12.58 6.41
CA LYS A 141 -0.53 -12.86 7.84
C LYS A 141 0.21 -11.95 8.82
N ASP A 142 1.33 -11.41 8.36
CA ASP A 142 2.23 -10.59 9.17
C ASP A 142 2.12 -9.09 8.83
N THR A 143 1.04 -8.71 8.11
CA THR A 143 0.78 -7.33 7.72
C THR A 143 -0.48 -6.80 8.37
N ILE A 144 -0.35 -5.66 9.07
CA ILE A 144 -1.47 -4.86 9.56
C ILE A 144 -1.19 -3.37 9.33
N LEU A 145 -2.19 -2.64 8.84
CA LEU A 145 -2.07 -1.22 8.49
C LEU A 145 -3.14 -0.43 9.23
N TYR A 146 -2.80 0.78 9.71
CA TYR A 146 -3.70 1.64 10.47
C TYR A 146 -4.10 2.92 9.72
N ASP A 147 -3.36 3.28 8.67
CA ASP A 147 -3.70 4.39 7.78
C ASP A 147 -3.31 4.06 6.32
N PRO A 148 -3.90 4.72 5.31
CA PRO A 148 -3.66 4.38 3.91
C PRO A 148 -2.28 4.80 3.38
N SER A 149 -1.51 5.54 4.15
CA SER A 149 -0.21 6.09 3.73
C SER A 149 0.99 5.36 4.31
N GLY A 150 0.78 4.57 5.39
CA GLY A 150 1.84 3.93 6.16
C GLY A 150 2.59 4.89 7.09
N PHE A 151 1.97 6.01 7.47
CA PHE A 151 2.54 6.97 8.40
C PHE A 151 2.48 6.49 9.84
N ASP A 152 1.51 5.65 10.19
CA ASP A 152 1.33 5.09 11.52
C ASP A 152 2.46 4.10 11.85
N THR A 153 3.16 4.32 12.96
CA THR A 153 4.32 3.54 13.37
C THR A 153 3.98 2.17 13.97
N GLU A 154 2.73 1.95 14.35
CA GLU A 154 2.24 0.65 14.84
C GLU A 154 2.01 -0.33 13.68
N ALA A 155 1.93 0.16 12.44
CA ALA A 155 1.82 -0.67 11.27
C ALA A 155 3.04 -1.57 11.10
N HIS A 156 2.83 -2.81 10.71
CA HIS A 156 3.91 -3.77 10.47
C HIS A 156 3.64 -4.66 9.27
N THR A 157 4.71 -5.15 8.70
CA THR A 157 4.73 -6.12 7.59
C THR A 157 6.04 -6.91 7.63
N THR A 158 6.18 -7.90 6.76
CA THR A 158 7.43 -8.62 6.50
C THR A 158 7.86 -8.43 5.04
N VAL A 159 9.13 -8.68 4.73
CA VAL A 159 9.57 -8.65 3.32
C VAL A 159 9.00 -9.82 2.52
N LEU A 160 8.52 -10.89 3.18
CA LEU A 160 7.77 -11.96 2.52
C LEU A 160 6.42 -11.47 2.04
N ASP A 161 5.62 -10.83 2.91
CA ASP A 161 4.33 -10.26 2.50
C ASP A 161 4.51 -9.18 1.43
N LEU A 162 5.57 -8.35 1.54
CA LEU A 162 5.93 -7.37 0.52
C LEU A 162 6.28 -8.02 -0.83
N LYS A 163 7.00 -9.15 -0.82
CA LYS A 163 7.26 -9.93 -2.03
C LYS A 163 5.96 -10.36 -2.69
N GLU A 164 5.05 -10.95 -1.93
CA GLU A 164 3.79 -11.48 -2.48
C GLU A 164 2.92 -10.36 -3.07
N VAL A 165 2.75 -9.22 -2.38
CA VAL A 165 1.97 -8.09 -2.92
C VAL A 165 2.61 -7.51 -4.19
N VAL A 166 3.94 -7.41 -4.27
CA VAL A 166 4.63 -6.97 -5.50
C VAL A 166 4.38 -7.96 -6.63
N MET A 167 4.45 -9.27 -6.36
CA MET A 167 4.18 -10.31 -7.36
C MET A 167 2.73 -10.24 -7.86
N ASP A 168 1.76 -9.96 -6.98
CA ASP A 168 0.36 -9.83 -7.36
C ASP A 168 0.12 -8.56 -8.20
N LEU A 169 0.71 -7.44 -7.83
CA LEU A 169 0.62 -6.20 -8.61
C LEU A 169 1.25 -6.35 -10.01
N LEU A 170 2.34 -7.11 -10.16
CA LEU A 170 2.98 -7.36 -11.46
C LEU A 170 2.17 -8.29 -12.38
N LYS A 171 1.18 -9.01 -11.88
CA LYS A 171 0.26 -9.82 -12.69
C LYS A 171 -0.88 -8.99 -13.29
N ASN A 172 -1.16 -7.82 -12.72
CA ASN A 172 -2.23 -6.91 -13.13
C ASN A 172 -1.66 -5.86 -14.12
N GLU A 173 -1.23 -6.31 -15.31
CA GLU A 173 -0.83 -5.43 -16.43
C GLU A 173 -2.05 -4.91 -17.21
#